data_48a2ea4e0786c445ecd7654b5b9d3c4b
#
_entry.id   48a2ea4e0786c445ecd7654b5b9d3c4b
#
_cell.length_a   1.000
_cell.length_b   1.000
_cell.length_c   1.000
_cell.angle_alpha   90.00
_cell.angle_beta   90.00
_cell.angle_gamma   90.00
#
_symmetry.space_group_name_H-M   'P 1'
#
loop_
_entity.id
_entity.type
_entity.pdbx_description
1 polymer ?
#
loop_
_entity_poly.entity_id
_entity_poly.type
_entity_poly.pdbx_seq_one_letter_code
_entity_poly.pdbx_strand_id
1 'polypeptide(L)'
;IRFNRLGIHDLRLFAHQDPVDIAQRFNASGLVRYAEPNTIGSYVALPSDPRFDDQWHLRNIGQTGGTSDADIDADEAWDVQAGSAAVVVGILDSGTDIDHDDLAGNLWKNSGETPGNGRDDDGNGFVDDYDGWDFEGSDGDPRSSNGHGTNVAGVVAARTDNGIGVAGIAGGFGGVNGVRMMP
;
A
#
# COMPACT_ATOMS: atom_id res chain seq x y z
N ILE A 1 -17.51 30.36 -10.27
CA ILE A 1 -18.01 29.78 -9.02
C ILE A 1 -19.16 28.87 -9.40
N ARG A 2 -19.07 27.57 -9.04
CA ARG A 2 -20.18 26.63 -9.12
C ARG A 2 -20.78 26.48 -7.72
N PHE A 3 -22.09 26.59 -7.62
CA PHE A 3 -22.82 26.35 -6.38
C PHE A 3 -23.44 24.96 -6.45
N ASN A 4 -23.27 24.15 -5.43
CA ASN A 4 -23.98 22.89 -5.29
C ASN A 4 -24.86 22.89 -4.02
N ARG A 5 -25.75 21.90 -3.90
CA ARG A 5 -26.68 21.77 -2.76
C ARG A 5 -25.99 21.54 -1.42
N LEU A 6 -24.68 21.22 -1.42
CA LEU A 6 -23.89 20.90 -0.23
C LEU A 6 -23.16 22.13 0.32
N GLY A 7 -23.27 23.32 -0.33
CA GLY A 7 -22.55 24.52 0.06
C GLY A 7 -21.05 24.46 -0.23
N ILE A 8 -20.63 23.57 -1.13
CA ILE A 8 -19.24 23.48 -1.62
C ILE A 8 -19.11 24.42 -2.83
N HIS A 9 -18.06 25.20 -2.85
CA HIS A 9 -17.80 26.19 -3.89
C HIS A 9 -16.46 25.93 -4.54
N ASP A 10 -16.46 25.70 -5.85
CA ASP A 10 -15.24 25.67 -6.65
C ASP A 10 -14.83 27.09 -7.01
N LEU A 11 -13.61 27.48 -6.65
CA LEU A 11 -13.02 28.75 -7.00
C LEU A 11 -11.97 28.55 -8.09
N ARG A 12 -12.13 29.23 -9.21
CA ARG A 12 -11.09 29.28 -10.24
C ARG A 12 -10.10 30.39 -9.89
N LEU A 13 -8.85 30.03 -9.77
CA LEU A 13 -7.74 30.95 -9.52
C LEU A 13 -7.19 31.53 -10.84
N PHE A 14 -6.50 32.65 -10.75
CA PHE A 14 -5.71 33.18 -11.85
C PHE A 14 -4.40 32.39 -12.00
N ALA A 15 -3.86 32.33 -13.21
CA ALA A 15 -2.72 31.47 -13.57
C ALA A 15 -1.44 31.65 -12.72
N HIS A 16 -1.33 32.77 -11.98
CA HIS A 16 -0.18 33.09 -11.14
C HIS A 16 -0.42 32.91 -9.63
N GLN A 17 -1.58 32.37 -9.23
CA GLN A 17 -1.93 32.16 -7.84
C GLN A 17 -1.66 30.71 -7.45
N ASP A 18 -0.98 30.50 -6.32
CA ASP A 18 -0.76 29.18 -5.73
C ASP A 18 -2.04 28.72 -5.02
N PRO A 19 -2.63 27.58 -5.43
CA PRO A 19 -3.83 27.04 -4.80
C PRO A 19 -3.67 26.75 -3.30
N VAL A 20 -2.48 26.33 -2.86
CA VAL A 20 -2.19 26.01 -1.45
C VAL A 20 -2.19 27.28 -0.61
N ASP A 21 -1.50 28.35 -1.07
CA ASP A 21 -1.49 29.64 -0.38
C ASP A 21 -2.91 30.21 -0.27
N ILE A 22 -3.67 30.14 -1.35
CA ILE A 22 -5.07 30.65 -1.36
C ILE A 22 -5.95 29.83 -0.39
N ALA A 23 -5.84 28.50 -0.37
CA ALA A 23 -6.59 27.67 0.56
C ALA A 23 -6.24 27.99 2.03
N GLN A 24 -4.96 28.18 2.35
CA GLN A 24 -4.51 28.58 3.69
C GLN A 24 -5.11 29.95 4.10
N ARG A 25 -5.14 30.92 3.19
CA ARG A 25 -5.72 32.24 3.46
C ARG A 25 -7.23 32.17 3.70
N PHE A 26 -7.96 31.35 2.95
CA PHE A 26 -9.38 31.11 3.20
C PHE A 26 -9.61 30.46 4.56
N ASN A 27 -8.83 29.45 4.92
CA ASN A 27 -8.91 28.81 6.23
C ASN A 27 -8.62 29.78 7.38
N ALA A 28 -7.64 30.66 7.21
CA ALA A 28 -7.30 31.68 8.20
C ALA A 28 -8.34 32.80 8.31
N SER A 29 -9.16 33.02 7.29
CA SER A 29 -10.15 34.12 7.27
C SER A 29 -11.37 33.90 8.15
N GLY A 30 -11.68 32.63 8.51
CA GLY A 30 -12.89 32.24 9.21
C GLY A 30 -14.19 32.40 8.39
N LEU A 31 -14.09 32.73 7.10
CA LEU A 31 -15.24 32.87 6.20
C LEU A 31 -15.75 31.55 5.65
N VAL A 32 -14.94 30.52 5.71
CA VAL A 32 -15.26 29.17 5.27
C VAL A 32 -15.00 28.18 6.39
N ARG A 33 -15.66 27.03 6.34
CA ARG A 33 -15.45 25.95 7.29
C ARG A 33 -14.08 25.28 7.06
N TYR A 34 -13.73 25.09 5.79
CA TYR A 34 -12.41 24.68 5.33
C TYR A 34 -12.25 25.06 3.85
N ALA A 35 -11.03 25.14 3.40
CA ALA A 35 -10.66 25.28 1.99
C ALA A 35 -9.44 24.40 1.70
N GLU A 36 -9.44 23.78 0.54
CA GLU A 36 -8.35 22.93 0.04
C GLU A 36 -8.16 23.15 -1.46
N PRO A 37 -6.97 22.90 -2.00
CA PRO A 37 -6.77 22.87 -3.44
C PRO A 37 -7.65 21.79 -4.07
N ASN A 38 -8.40 22.15 -5.11
CA ASN A 38 -9.03 21.15 -5.97
C ASN A 38 -7.96 20.64 -6.94
N THR A 39 -7.32 19.55 -6.61
CA THR A 39 -6.31 18.91 -7.45
C THR A 39 -7.00 18.17 -8.59
N ILE A 40 -6.58 18.42 -9.82
CA ILE A 40 -6.92 17.55 -10.94
C ILE A 40 -5.88 16.42 -10.87
N GLY A 41 -6.26 15.32 -10.24
CA GLY A 41 -5.51 14.07 -10.39
C GLY A 41 -5.58 13.65 -11.86
N SER A 42 -4.47 13.32 -12.47
CA SER A 42 -4.51 12.47 -13.65
C SER A 42 -4.94 11.10 -13.15
N TYR A 43 -5.94 10.50 -13.79
CA TYR A 43 -6.26 9.10 -13.52
C TYR A 43 -5.00 8.28 -13.75
N VAL A 44 -4.41 7.74 -12.69
CA VAL A 44 -3.43 6.67 -12.82
C VAL A 44 -4.17 5.48 -13.40
N ALA A 45 -3.56 4.77 -14.33
CA ALA A 45 -4.13 3.54 -14.86
C ALA A 45 -4.41 2.60 -13.68
N LEU A 46 -5.59 1.95 -13.68
CA LEU A 46 -5.90 0.95 -12.67
C LEU A 46 -4.88 -0.19 -12.73
N PRO A 47 -4.61 -0.86 -11.61
CA PRO A 47 -3.72 -2.01 -11.58
C PRO A 47 -4.13 -3.08 -12.58
N SER A 48 -3.13 -3.71 -13.19
CA SER A 48 -3.31 -4.80 -14.15
C SER A 48 -3.58 -6.15 -13.50
N ASP A 49 -3.63 -6.19 -12.18
CA ASP A 49 -3.80 -7.41 -11.39
C ASP A 49 -5.18 -8.01 -11.62
N PRO A 50 -5.26 -9.30 -12.05
CA PRO A 50 -6.51 -9.87 -12.57
C PRO A 50 -7.62 -9.99 -11.52
N ARG A 51 -7.31 -9.89 -10.24
CA ARG A 51 -8.28 -9.92 -9.14
C ARG A 51 -8.55 -8.55 -8.50
N PHE A 52 -8.03 -7.47 -9.06
CA PHE A 52 -8.24 -6.12 -8.53
C PHE A 52 -9.73 -5.76 -8.47
N ASP A 53 -10.50 -6.12 -9.49
CA ASP A 53 -11.94 -5.85 -9.53
C ASP A 53 -12.75 -6.61 -8.45
N ASP A 54 -12.19 -7.67 -7.85
CA ASP A 54 -12.77 -8.37 -6.71
C ASP A 54 -12.51 -7.65 -5.37
N GLN A 55 -11.54 -6.73 -5.34
CA GLN A 55 -11.05 -6.05 -4.15
C GLN A 55 -11.84 -4.76 -3.86
N TRP A 56 -13.14 -4.92 -3.59
CA TRP A 56 -14.06 -3.80 -3.33
C TRP A 56 -13.62 -2.89 -2.18
N HIS A 57 -12.78 -3.37 -1.28
CA HIS A 57 -12.24 -2.57 -0.18
C HIS A 57 -11.16 -1.58 -0.64
N LEU A 58 -10.52 -1.82 -1.76
CA LEU A 58 -9.56 -0.91 -2.38
C LEU A 58 -10.25 0.11 -3.29
N ARG A 59 -11.23 -0.37 -4.07
CA ARG A 59 -12.04 0.43 -4.99
C ARG A 59 -13.43 -0.14 -5.13
N ASN A 60 -14.45 0.59 -4.70
CA ASN A 60 -15.84 0.15 -4.72
C ASN A 60 -16.69 0.96 -5.70
N ILE A 61 -16.99 0.37 -6.83
CA ILE A 61 -17.91 0.91 -7.83
C ILE A 61 -19.32 0.29 -7.73
N GLY A 62 -19.61 -0.43 -6.65
CA GLY A 62 -20.87 -1.17 -6.46
C GLY A 62 -20.83 -2.59 -7.04
N GLN A 63 -19.66 -3.13 -7.41
CA GLN A 63 -19.47 -4.44 -8.05
C GLN A 63 -19.98 -5.62 -7.23
N THR A 64 -20.06 -5.49 -5.90
CA THR A 64 -20.60 -6.52 -5.00
C THR A 64 -22.02 -6.22 -4.53
N GLY A 65 -22.68 -5.21 -5.10
CA GLY A 65 -24.01 -4.75 -4.71
C GLY A 65 -24.01 -3.84 -3.47
N GLY A 66 -22.83 -3.41 -3.00
CA GLY A 66 -22.67 -2.42 -1.92
C GLY A 66 -22.86 -0.98 -2.41
N THR A 67 -22.67 -0.05 -1.49
CA THR A 67 -22.70 1.39 -1.81
C THR A 67 -21.41 1.76 -2.52
N SER A 68 -21.51 2.33 -3.72
CA SER A 68 -20.36 2.85 -4.45
C SER A 68 -19.62 3.89 -3.59
N ASP A 69 -18.30 3.92 -3.69
CA ASP A 69 -17.43 4.85 -2.94
C ASP A 69 -17.39 4.56 -1.41
N ALA A 70 -17.74 3.34 -1.02
CA ALA A 70 -17.62 2.88 0.36
C ALA A 70 -16.42 1.92 0.47
N ASP A 71 -15.21 2.47 0.40
CA ASP A 71 -13.92 1.78 0.39
C ASP A 71 -12.83 2.63 1.09
N ILE A 72 -11.57 2.40 0.80
CA ILE A 72 -10.44 3.14 1.39
C ILE A 72 -9.76 4.10 0.41
N ASP A 73 -10.34 4.34 -0.77
CA ASP A 73 -9.81 5.23 -1.81
C ASP A 73 -8.36 4.88 -2.20
N ALA A 74 -8.06 3.59 -2.36
CA ALA A 74 -6.69 3.14 -2.60
C ALA A 74 -6.17 3.57 -3.97
N ASP A 75 -7.01 3.61 -5.00
CA ASP A 75 -6.64 4.05 -6.33
C ASP A 75 -6.29 5.55 -6.36
N GLU A 76 -6.99 6.40 -5.60
CA GLU A 76 -6.63 7.80 -5.42
C GLU A 76 -5.38 7.97 -4.54
N ALA A 77 -5.25 7.15 -3.49
CA ALA A 77 -4.09 7.20 -2.62
C ALA A 77 -2.78 6.84 -3.35
N TRP A 78 -2.83 5.93 -4.32
CA TRP A 78 -1.66 5.56 -5.12
C TRP A 78 -1.17 6.67 -6.05
N ASP A 79 -2.00 7.65 -6.38
CA ASP A 79 -1.55 8.88 -7.06
C ASP A 79 -0.56 9.69 -6.21
N VAL A 80 -0.60 9.50 -4.90
CA VAL A 80 0.27 10.21 -3.94
C VAL A 80 1.41 9.32 -3.47
N GLN A 81 1.12 8.09 -3.04
CA GLN A 81 2.10 7.14 -2.50
C GLN A 81 1.57 5.70 -2.56
N ALA A 82 2.33 4.82 -3.19
CA ALA A 82 2.01 3.39 -3.34
C ALA A 82 2.90 2.47 -2.49
N GLY A 83 3.66 3.03 -1.57
CA GLY A 83 4.63 2.31 -0.75
C GLY A 83 6.07 2.80 -1.00
N SER A 84 7.01 2.26 -0.23
CA SER A 84 8.43 2.53 -0.37
C SER A 84 9.26 1.35 0.12
N ALA A 85 10.23 0.93 -0.65
CA ALA A 85 11.17 -0.13 -0.26
C ALA A 85 12.06 0.23 0.96
N ALA A 86 12.04 1.49 1.38
CA ALA A 86 12.70 1.92 2.62
C ALA A 86 11.89 1.61 3.88
N VAL A 87 10.62 1.23 3.73
CA VAL A 87 9.74 0.86 4.84
C VAL A 87 9.68 -0.66 4.93
N VAL A 88 9.97 -1.21 6.11
CA VAL A 88 9.81 -2.63 6.43
C VAL A 88 8.56 -2.80 7.30
N VAL A 89 7.69 -3.72 6.91
CA VAL A 89 6.49 -4.07 7.66
C VAL A 89 6.64 -5.51 8.15
N GLY A 90 6.70 -5.70 9.46
CA GLY A 90 6.70 -7.04 10.09
C GLY A 90 5.29 -7.64 10.08
N ILE A 91 5.18 -8.89 9.65
CA ILE A 91 3.92 -9.66 9.64
C ILE A 91 4.05 -10.78 10.67
N LEU A 92 3.59 -10.51 11.90
CA LEU A 92 3.57 -11.51 12.96
C LEU A 92 2.26 -12.29 12.88
N ASP A 93 2.31 -13.43 12.21
CA ASP A 93 1.12 -14.25 11.91
C ASP A 93 1.48 -15.76 11.87
N SER A 94 0.71 -16.56 11.19
CA SER A 94 0.90 -18.01 11.06
C SER A 94 2.02 -18.44 10.11
N GLY A 95 2.88 -17.50 9.67
CA GLY A 95 3.87 -17.69 8.62
C GLY A 95 3.36 -17.28 7.23
N THR A 96 4.28 -17.18 6.28
CA THR A 96 4.01 -16.63 4.94
C THR A 96 4.61 -17.52 3.87
N ASP A 97 3.89 -17.75 2.77
CA ASP A 97 4.44 -18.35 1.55
C ASP A 97 5.36 -17.33 0.87
N ILE A 98 6.66 -17.40 1.20
CA ILE A 98 7.68 -16.49 0.68
C ILE A 98 8.04 -16.74 -0.78
N ASP A 99 7.61 -17.87 -1.35
CA ASP A 99 7.79 -18.20 -2.76
C ASP A 99 6.59 -17.80 -3.62
N HIS A 100 5.55 -17.21 -3.01
CA HIS A 100 4.34 -16.78 -3.72
C HIS A 100 4.68 -15.71 -4.76
N ASP A 101 4.32 -15.94 -6.02
CA ASP A 101 4.67 -15.09 -7.18
C ASP A 101 4.29 -13.60 -6.97
N ASP A 102 3.21 -13.36 -6.26
CA ASP A 102 2.67 -12.02 -6.01
C ASP A 102 3.31 -11.31 -4.80
N LEU A 103 4.06 -12.05 -3.96
CA LEU A 103 4.71 -11.54 -2.74
C LEU A 103 6.23 -11.44 -2.87
N ALA A 104 6.85 -12.37 -3.58
CA ALA A 104 8.30 -12.55 -3.61
C ALA A 104 9.10 -11.28 -3.95
N GLY A 105 8.53 -10.39 -4.78
CA GLY A 105 9.18 -9.12 -5.17
C GLY A 105 9.25 -8.08 -4.06
N ASN A 106 8.39 -8.17 -3.03
CA ASN A 106 8.30 -7.25 -1.91
C ASN A 106 8.77 -7.85 -0.57
N LEU A 107 9.33 -9.06 -0.59
CA LEU A 107 9.92 -9.64 0.60
C LEU A 107 11.12 -8.82 1.09
N TRP A 108 11.19 -8.66 2.40
CA TRP A 108 12.41 -8.22 3.07
C TRP A 108 13.46 -9.34 3.05
N LYS A 109 14.71 -8.97 3.02
CA LYS A 109 15.83 -9.90 3.11
C LYS A 109 16.84 -9.33 4.10
N ASN A 110 17.26 -10.14 5.08
CA ASN A 110 18.35 -9.76 5.95
C ASN A 110 19.69 -9.80 5.19
N SER A 111 20.19 -8.64 4.81
CA SER A 111 21.45 -8.53 4.09
C SER A 111 22.69 -8.77 4.98
N GLY A 112 22.49 -8.89 6.29
CA GLY A 112 23.53 -9.26 7.24
C GLY A 112 23.82 -10.75 7.26
N GLU A 113 22.88 -11.56 6.73
CA GLU A 113 22.95 -13.01 6.74
C GLU A 113 23.43 -13.61 5.40
N THR A 114 24.15 -14.73 5.49
CA THR A 114 24.47 -15.61 4.37
C THR A 114 23.57 -16.83 4.43
N PRO A 115 22.54 -16.95 3.57
CA PRO A 115 21.48 -17.92 3.74
C PRO A 115 22.00 -19.36 3.74
N GLY A 116 21.53 -20.16 4.70
CA GLY A 116 21.76 -21.60 4.79
C GLY A 116 23.17 -22.01 5.23
N ASN A 117 23.94 -21.14 5.87
CA ASN A 117 25.29 -21.46 6.34
C ASN A 117 25.35 -21.97 7.79
N GLY A 118 24.21 -21.96 8.52
CA GLY A 118 24.08 -22.43 9.89
C GLY A 118 24.70 -21.50 10.92
N ARG A 119 24.83 -20.21 10.62
CA ARG A 119 25.44 -19.20 11.49
C ARG A 119 24.54 -17.97 11.58
N ASP A 120 24.64 -17.29 12.68
CA ASP A 120 24.18 -15.92 12.91
C ASP A 120 25.34 -14.99 12.49
N ASP A 121 25.30 -14.51 11.22
CA ASP A 121 26.42 -13.75 10.63
C ASP A 121 26.38 -12.28 11.11
N ASP A 122 25.22 -11.72 11.46
CA ASP A 122 25.07 -10.35 11.91
C ASP A 122 25.03 -10.21 13.44
N GLY A 123 24.96 -11.33 14.18
CA GLY A 123 25.01 -11.36 15.62
C GLY A 123 23.75 -10.87 16.32
N ASN A 124 22.58 -10.98 15.64
CA ASN A 124 21.29 -10.53 16.15
C ASN A 124 20.61 -11.56 17.06
N GLY A 125 21.11 -12.79 17.12
CA GLY A 125 20.60 -13.92 17.92
C GLY A 125 19.71 -14.88 17.14
N PHE A 126 19.54 -14.69 15.83
CA PHE A 126 18.72 -15.50 14.94
C PHE A 126 19.60 -16.09 13.83
N VAL A 127 19.73 -17.42 13.78
CA VAL A 127 20.59 -18.13 12.82
C VAL A 127 19.88 -18.25 11.47
N ASP A 128 20.54 -17.81 10.39
CA ASP A 128 19.98 -17.86 9.02
C ASP A 128 18.61 -17.18 8.86
N ASP A 129 18.34 -16.07 9.56
CA ASP A 129 17.08 -15.32 9.47
C ASP A 129 16.97 -14.46 8.19
N TYR A 130 17.56 -14.94 7.11
CA TYR A 130 17.63 -14.22 5.83
C TYR A 130 16.26 -13.83 5.26
N ASP A 131 15.25 -14.70 5.39
CA ASP A 131 13.90 -14.53 4.88
C ASP A 131 12.88 -14.10 5.95
N GLY A 132 13.28 -14.00 7.21
CA GLY A 132 12.46 -13.80 8.38
C GLY A 132 12.72 -14.86 9.43
N TRP A 133 11.81 -15.04 10.39
CA TRP A 133 12.04 -15.95 11.52
C TRP A 133 10.76 -16.66 11.95
N ASP A 134 10.83 -18.00 12.10
CA ASP A 134 9.78 -18.79 12.75
C ASP A 134 10.02 -18.89 14.27
N PHE A 135 9.21 -18.20 15.06
CA PHE A 135 9.27 -18.21 16.52
C PHE A 135 8.77 -19.55 17.12
N GLU A 136 7.91 -20.30 16.45
CA GLU A 136 7.43 -21.60 16.90
C GLU A 136 8.48 -22.69 16.63
N GLY A 137 9.02 -22.75 15.41
CA GLY A 137 10.10 -23.64 15.01
C GLY A 137 11.46 -23.25 15.59
N SER A 138 11.65 -21.97 15.93
CA SER A 138 12.93 -21.38 16.33
C SER A 138 13.98 -21.56 15.23
N ASP A 139 13.60 -21.23 13.99
CA ASP A 139 14.48 -21.30 12.82
C ASP A 139 14.21 -20.17 11.81
N GLY A 140 15.04 -20.07 10.78
CA GLY A 140 14.97 -19.06 9.72
C GLY A 140 14.01 -19.39 8.56
N ASP A 141 13.07 -20.31 8.73
CA ASP A 141 12.07 -20.64 7.71
C ASP A 141 10.66 -20.18 8.11
N PRO A 142 10.24 -18.96 7.72
CA PRO A 142 8.94 -18.42 8.09
C PRO A 142 7.77 -18.98 7.28
N ARG A 143 7.96 -20.07 6.51
CA ARG A 143 6.90 -20.68 5.72
C ARG A 143 5.89 -21.40 6.58
N SER A 144 4.63 -21.38 6.16
CA SER A 144 3.56 -22.13 6.79
C SER A 144 2.58 -22.70 5.77
N SER A 145 1.99 -23.85 6.09
CA SER A 145 0.85 -24.39 5.35
C SER A 145 -0.48 -23.70 5.69
N ASN A 146 -0.50 -22.86 6.73
CA ASN A 146 -1.65 -22.03 7.07
C ASN A 146 -1.62 -20.76 6.20
N GLY A 147 -2.60 -20.60 5.33
CA GLY A 147 -2.66 -19.47 4.40
C GLY A 147 -3.03 -18.12 5.04
N HIS A 148 -3.29 -18.04 6.36
CA HIS A 148 -3.73 -16.78 6.97
C HIS A 148 -2.66 -15.69 6.87
N GLY A 149 -1.44 -15.94 7.31
CA GLY A 149 -0.36 -14.96 7.25
C GLY A 149 0.00 -14.58 5.80
N THR A 150 -0.07 -15.52 4.85
CA THR A 150 0.08 -15.23 3.42
C THR A 150 -1.00 -14.26 2.92
N ASN A 151 -2.26 -14.45 3.34
CA ASN A 151 -3.34 -13.53 2.98
C ASN A 151 -3.14 -12.14 3.60
N VAL A 152 -2.74 -12.05 4.87
CA VAL A 152 -2.43 -10.78 5.54
C VAL A 152 -1.28 -10.07 4.82
N ALA A 153 -0.20 -10.80 4.49
CA ALA A 153 0.90 -10.29 3.70
C ALA A 153 0.45 -9.75 2.34
N GLY A 154 -0.47 -10.47 1.67
CA GLY A 154 -1.06 -10.07 0.39
C GLY A 154 -1.81 -8.75 0.47
N VAL A 155 -2.65 -8.56 1.50
CA VAL A 155 -3.36 -7.28 1.71
C VAL A 155 -2.39 -6.12 1.88
N VAL A 156 -1.30 -6.31 2.59
CA VAL A 156 -0.30 -5.26 2.84
C VAL A 156 0.56 -4.99 1.61
N ALA A 157 1.14 -6.05 1.01
CA ALA A 157 2.32 -5.93 0.17
C ALA A 157 2.32 -6.83 -1.08
N ALA A 158 1.20 -7.45 -1.51
CA ALA A 158 1.16 -8.05 -2.84
C ALA A 158 1.59 -7.01 -3.87
N ARG A 159 2.40 -7.43 -4.85
CA ARG A 159 2.91 -6.49 -5.86
C ARG A 159 1.78 -5.98 -6.73
N THR A 160 1.48 -4.71 -6.59
CA THR A 160 0.43 -4.05 -7.37
C THR A 160 0.91 -3.74 -8.78
N ASP A 161 0.05 -3.91 -9.77
CA ASP A 161 0.30 -3.66 -11.20
C ASP A 161 1.37 -4.59 -11.80
N ASN A 162 1.40 -5.85 -11.37
CA ASN A 162 2.32 -6.86 -11.90
C ASN A 162 1.66 -7.88 -12.83
N GLY A 163 0.32 -7.78 -13.03
CA GLY A 163 -0.47 -8.70 -13.86
C GLY A 163 -0.70 -10.07 -13.21
N ILE A 164 -0.49 -10.21 -11.90
CA ILE A 164 -0.63 -11.45 -11.12
C ILE A 164 -1.53 -11.18 -9.90
N GLY A 165 -2.37 -12.13 -9.53
CA GLY A 165 -3.10 -12.19 -8.27
C GLY A 165 -3.89 -10.94 -7.92
N VAL A 166 -3.50 -10.25 -6.85
CA VAL A 166 -4.20 -9.15 -6.19
C VAL A 166 -3.31 -7.90 -6.03
N ALA A 167 -3.91 -6.74 -5.83
CA ALA A 167 -3.20 -5.54 -5.45
C ALA A 167 -3.02 -5.46 -3.92
N GLY A 168 -1.81 -5.18 -3.44
CA GLY A 168 -1.55 -4.84 -2.04
C GLY A 168 -1.66 -3.34 -1.79
N ILE A 169 -2.12 -2.93 -0.61
CA ILE A 169 -2.30 -1.51 -0.26
C ILE A 169 -1.01 -0.71 -0.45
N ALA A 170 0.12 -1.29 -0.06
CA ALA A 170 1.45 -0.71 -0.17
C ALA A 170 2.40 -1.55 -1.06
N GLY A 171 1.83 -2.28 -2.02
CA GLY A 171 2.54 -3.21 -2.91
C GLY A 171 3.43 -2.56 -3.96
N GLY A 172 3.40 -1.24 -4.09
CA GLY A 172 4.00 -0.48 -5.18
C GLY A 172 2.98 -0.26 -6.31
N PHE A 173 3.22 0.69 -7.20
CA PHE A 173 2.37 0.96 -8.36
C PHE A 173 3.12 1.81 -9.39
N GLY A 174 2.79 1.64 -10.68
CA GLY A 174 3.36 2.49 -11.74
C GLY A 174 4.90 2.48 -11.79
N GLY A 175 5.54 1.37 -11.45
CA GLY A 175 7.01 1.23 -11.42
C GLY A 175 7.67 1.66 -10.09
N VAL A 176 6.88 2.10 -9.11
CA VAL A 176 7.37 2.35 -7.74
C VAL A 176 7.37 1.03 -6.96
N ASN A 177 8.47 0.76 -6.23
CA ASN A 177 8.53 -0.41 -5.36
C ASN A 177 7.64 -0.22 -4.12
N GLY A 178 6.97 -1.29 -3.73
CA GLY A 178 6.21 -1.37 -2.48
C GLY A 178 7.09 -1.39 -1.23
N VAL A 179 6.42 -1.51 -0.08
CA VAL A 179 7.09 -1.76 1.20
C VAL A 179 7.80 -3.12 1.17
N ARG A 180 8.76 -3.32 2.06
CA ARG A 180 9.37 -4.63 2.31
C ARG A 180 8.60 -5.34 3.42
N MET A 181 8.10 -6.52 3.13
CA MET A 181 7.36 -7.35 4.07
C MET A 181 8.30 -8.39 4.68
N MET A 182 8.39 -8.38 6.01
CA MET A 182 9.21 -9.30 6.80
C MET A 182 8.26 -10.26 7.55
N PRO A 183 8.25 -11.54 7.19
CA PRO A 183 7.46 -12.57 7.86
C PRO A 183 8.00 -12.90 9.25
#